data_f164a0a5d1cbb4e48ec587cbb6d417bc
#
_entry.id   f164a0a5d1cbb4e48ec587cbb6d417bc
#
_cell.length_a   1.000
_cell.length_b   1.000
_cell.length_c   1.000
_cell.angle_alpha   90.00
_cell.angle_beta   90.00
_cell.angle_gamma   90.00
#
_symmetry.space_group_name_H-M   'P 1'
#
loop_
_entity.id
_entity.type
_entity.pdbx_description
1 polymer ?
#
loop_
_entity_poly.entity_id
_entity_poly.type
_entity_poly.pdbx_seq_one_letter_code
_entity_poly.pdbx_strand_id
1 'polypeptide(L)'
;MSMCGALSSTTSHLITLTSSLPLTFPFTFRDTINPFHSFSPRPPTLLVKSKATTTHTPSDMKAWVYGEYGSVDVLKFESNVAVPHLNEDQVLLKVVAAALNPVDFKRRQGKFKPTDSPLPTVPGYDVAGVVVKIGSKVKDFKVGDEVYGDINEKALEGPKQFGSLAEYTAVEEKLLAPKPQNLDFAQAASLPLAIETAYQGLEKTGFSPGKSILVLNGSGGVGSLVIQLAKQVFGASRVAATSSTRNLELLKSLGADLAIDYTKENFEELPEKFDVVYDAIGQCEKAVKAIKEGGSVVALTGSVTPPGFRFVVTSDGAVLRKLNPYLESGKVKPILDPKGPFTFPQLVEAFSYLETNRAIGKVVIHPIP
;
A
#
# COMPACT_ATOMS: atom_id res chain seq x y z
N MET A 1 1.97 56.53 44.89
CA MET A 1 2.58 57.58 44.02
C MET A 1 2.49 57.02 42.62
N SER A 2 1.40 57.36 41.86
CA SER A 2 1.22 58.55 41.05
C SER A 2 2.25 58.60 39.92
N MET A 3 1.99 58.68 38.67
CA MET A 3 0.90 59.16 37.77
C MET A 3 1.26 58.67 36.37
N CYS A 4 0.37 58.24 35.55
CA CYS A 4 -0.50 59.04 34.62
C CYS A 4 0.19 59.46 33.30
N GLY A 5 -0.50 59.13 32.26
CA GLY A 5 -0.66 59.90 31.03
C GLY A 5 -0.03 59.23 29.79
N ALA A 6 -0.60 59.22 28.58
CA ALA A 6 -1.86 59.75 28.09
C ALA A 6 -2.14 59.11 26.72
N LEU A 7 -3.39 59.17 26.30
CA LEU A 7 -4.03 58.88 25.02
C LEU A 7 -3.55 59.72 23.84
N SER A 8 -3.60 59.14 22.62
CA SER A 8 -4.01 59.83 21.37
C SER A 8 -4.19 58.75 20.29
N SER A 9 -5.30 58.40 19.81
CA SER A 9 -6.41 58.79 18.96
C SER A 9 -6.04 59.34 17.57
N THR A 10 -6.85 58.82 16.61
CA THR A 10 -7.18 59.31 15.24
C THR A 10 -6.39 58.60 14.14
N THR A 11 -6.92 58.21 12.99
CA THR A 11 -8.25 58.44 12.36
C THR A 11 -8.42 57.44 11.20
N SER A 12 -9.64 57.06 10.94
CA SER A 12 -10.15 56.30 9.79
C SER A 12 -9.91 57.02 8.45
N HIS A 13 -9.68 56.27 7.39
CA HIS A 13 -10.13 56.68 6.05
C HIS A 13 -10.68 55.48 5.29
N LEU A 14 -12.01 55.49 5.14
CA LEU A 14 -12.78 54.80 4.12
C LEU A 14 -12.55 55.50 2.79
N ILE A 15 -12.28 54.77 1.74
CA ILE A 15 -12.52 55.22 0.37
C ILE A 15 -13.32 54.12 -0.34
N THR A 16 -14.59 54.43 -0.50
CA THR A 16 -15.52 53.83 -1.45
C THR A 16 -15.40 54.58 -2.77
N LEU A 17 -15.27 53.87 -3.88
CA LEU A 17 -15.61 54.42 -5.19
C LEU A 17 -16.28 53.36 -6.06
N THR A 18 -17.53 53.62 -6.32
CA THR A 18 -18.47 53.02 -7.29
C THR A 18 -18.24 53.62 -8.68
N SER A 19 -18.49 52.81 -9.73
CA SER A 19 -19.20 53.13 -10.98
C SER A 19 -18.88 52.05 -12.02
N SER A 20 -19.78 51.16 -12.44
CA SER A 20 -20.99 51.32 -13.27
C SER A 20 -20.68 51.67 -14.73
N LEU A 21 -21.03 50.73 -15.59
CA LEU A 21 -21.85 50.73 -16.80
C LEU A 21 -21.15 50.35 -18.12
N PRO A 22 -21.97 50.00 -19.11
CA PRO A 22 -21.71 48.84 -20.00
C PRO A 22 -21.50 49.31 -21.45
N LEU A 23 -20.98 48.45 -22.28
CA LEU A 23 -20.97 48.65 -23.74
C LEU A 23 -21.70 47.53 -24.45
N THR A 24 -22.88 47.88 -24.90
CA THR A 24 -23.68 47.23 -25.92
C THR A 24 -23.11 47.50 -27.30
N PHE A 25 -23.04 46.47 -28.17
CA PHE A 25 -22.99 46.61 -29.61
C PHE A 25 -24.00 45.71 -30.26
N PRO A 26 -24.58 46.13 -31.44
CA PRO A 26 -25.88 45.70 -31.91
C PRO A 26 -25.79 44.50 -32.87
N PHE A 27 -26.87 43.70 -32.77
CA PHE A 27 -27.23 42.68 -33.73
C PHE A 27 -27.62 43.27 -35.08
N THR A 28 -27.16 42.68 -36.17
CA THR A 28 -27.86 42.74 -37.46
C THR A 28 -28.16 41.32 -37.94
N PHE A 29 -29.45 41.02 -37.99
CA PHE A 29 -30.05 39.86 -38.68
C PHE A 29 -29.81 39.97 -40.18
N ARG A 30 -29.41 38.90 -40.80
CA ARG A 30 -29.72 38.61 -42.22
C ARG A 30 -30.09 37.15 -42.37
N ASP A 31 -31.37 36.92 -42.57
CA ASP A 31 -31.95 35.67 -43.05
C ASP A 31 -31.44 35.34 -44.43
N THR A 32 -30.96 34.12 -44.62
CA THR A 32 -31.01 33.43 -45.90
C THR A 32 -31.38 31.99 -45.67
N ILE A 33 -32.62 31.69 -46.01
CA ILE A 33 -33.21 30.36 -46.08
C ILE A 33 -32.59 29.63 -47.30
N ASN A 34 -32.02 28.46 -47.07
CA ASN A 34 -31.71 27.54 -48.13
C ASN A 34 -32.25 26.14 -47.75
N PRO A 35 -33.23 25.59 -48.49
CA PRO A 35 -33.79 24.28 -48.23
C PRO A 35 -33.03 23.22 -49.04
N PHE A 36 -33.05 22.01 -48.54
CA PHE A 36 -32.50 20.75 -49.08
C PHE A 36 -31.14 20.32 -48.54
N HIS A 37 -31.16 19.60 -47.39
CA HIS A 37 -30.19 18.57 -47.14
C HIS A 37 -30.91 17.23 -46.94
N SER A 38 -30.61 16.36 -47.90
CA SER A 38 -31.02 14.98 -47.98
C SER A 38 -30.61 14.19 -46.74
N PHE A 39 -31.58 13.50 -46.13
CA PHE A 39 -31.33 12.49 -45.11
C PHE A 39 -30.59 11.31 -45.77
N SER A 40 -29.32 11.15 -45.39
CA SER A 40 -28.59 9.94 -45.65
C SER A 40 -28.83 8.97 -44.48
N PRO A 41 -29.27 7.73 -44.69
CA PRO A 41 -29.48 6.78 -43.61
C PRO A 41 -28.12 6.38 -43.03
N ARG A 42 -27.96 6.53 -41.71
CA ARG A 42 -26.81 5.99 -40.98
C ARG A 42 -26.75 4.47 -41.19
N PRO A 43 -25.57 3.91 -41.44
CA PRO A 43 -25.44 2.46 -41.52
C PRO A 43 -25.74 1.84 -40.13
N PRO A 44 -26.32 0.64 -40.09
CA PRO A 44 -26.64 -0.01 -38.83
C PRO A 44 -25.35 -0.28 -38.04
N THR A 45 -25.33 0.20 -36.80
CA THR A 45 -24.26 -0.11 -35.83
C THR A 45 -24.24 -1.62 -35.63
N LEU A 46 -23.23 -2.28 -36.18
CA LEU A 46 -22.96 -3.67 -35.90
C LEU A 46 -22.69 -3.81 -34.38
N LEU A 47 -23.65 -4.36 -33.68
CA LEU A 47 -23.46 -4.85 -32.31
C LEU A 47 -22.47 -6.02 -32.41
N VAL A 48 -21.20 -5.74 -32.24
CA VAL A 48 -20.21 -6.78 -32.00
C VAL A 48 -20.55 -7.38 -30.63
N LYS A 49 -21.30 -8.48 -30.64
CA LYS A 49 -21.42 -9.34 -29.48
C LYS A 49 -20.01 -9.84 -29.17
N SER A 50 -19.37 -9.28 -28.15
CA SER A 50 -18.17 -9.86 -27.59
C SER A 50 -18.54 -11.28 -27.14
N LYS A 51 -18.04 -12.28 -27.88
CA LYS A 51 -18.04 -13.66 -27.39
C LYS A 51 -17.26 -13.62 -26.08
N ALA A 52 -17.93 -13.91 -24.97
CA ALA A 52 -17.25 -14.26 -23.74
C ALA A 52 -16.35 -15.46 -24.08
N THR A 53 -15.07 -15.21 -24.20
CA THR A 53 -14.08 -16.26 -24.32
C THR A 53 -14.07 -16.93 -22.95
N THR A 54 -14.65 -18.11 -22.83
CA THR A 54 -14.47 -18.98 -21.69
C THR A 54 -12.98 -19.31 -21.66
N THR A 55 -12.20 -18.55 -20.89
CA THR A 55 -10.80 -18.84 -20.66
C THR A 55 -10.76 -20.12 -19.84
N HIS A 56 -10.40 -21.21 -20.48
CA HIS A 56 -10.21 -22.50 -19.82
C HIS A 56 -9.01 -22.33 -18.88
N THR A 57 -9.24 -22.42 -17.56
CA THR A 57 -8.15 -22.43 -16.59
C THR A 57 -7.32 -23.69 -16.82
N PRO A 58 -5.99 -23.62 -17.00
CA PRO A 58 -5.15 -24.80 -17.22
C PRO A 58 -5.12 -25.68 -15.96
N SER A 59 -4.73 -26.96 -16.12
CA SER A 59 -4.48 -27.85 -14.99
C SER A 59 -3.21 -27.53 -14.24
N ASP A 60 -2.20 -27.01 -14.97
CA ASP A 60 -0.87 -26.74 -14.47
C ASP A 60 -0.47 -25.29 -14.76
N MET A 61 0.41 -24.75 -13.93
CA MET A 61 0.89 -23.38 -13.97
C MET A 61 2.40 -23.30 -13.75
N LYS A 62 2.98 -22.20 -14.14
CA LYS A 62 4.34 -21.82 -13.75
C LYS A 62 4.33 -21.18 -12.36
N ALA A 63 5.27 -21.60 -11.53
CA ALA A 63 5.44 -21.07 -10.19
C ALA A 63 6.89 -21.16 -9.74
N TRP A 64 7.26 -20.33 -8.76
CA TRP A 64 8.45 -20.52 -7.97
C TRP A 64 8.12 -21.35 -6.73
N VAL A 65 8.92 -22.37 -6.46
CA VAL A 65 8.66 -23.36 -5.40
C VAL A 65 9.92 -23.59 -4.58
N TYR A 66 9.78 -23.85 -3.29
CA TYR A 66 10.85 -24.43 -2.48
C TYR A 66 10.36 -25.69 -1.79
N GLY A 67 11.18 -26.76 -1.88
CA GLY A 67 10.90 -28.08 -1.29
C GLY A 67 11.61 -28.32 0.03
N GLU A 68 12.50 -27.41 0.43
CA GLU A 68 13.27 -27.44 1.67
C GLU A 68 13.54 -26.04 2.17
N TYR A 69 13.80 -25.89 3.46
CA TYR A 69 14.18 -24.58 4.03
C TYR A 69 15.63 -24.26 3.75
N GLY A 70 15.91 -23.00 3.38
CA GLY A 70 17.29 -22.58 3.08
C GLY A 70 17.42 -21.14 2.58
N SER A 71 18.57 -20.88 1.95
CA SER A 71 18.87 -19.61 1.26
C SER A 71 18.01 -19.46 0.00
N VAL A 72 18.26 -18.40 -0.78
CA VAL A 72 17.59 -18.20 -2.09
C VAL A 72 17.79 -19.37 -3.07
N ASP A 73 18.83 -20.19 -2.91
CA ASP A 73 19.20 -21.30 -3.80
C ASP A 73 18.20 -22.47 -3.75
N VAL A 74 17.38 -22.57 -2.71
CA VAL A 74 16.30 -23.57 -2.62
C VAL A 74 15.10 -23.26 -3.49
N LEU A 75 14.99 -22.00 -4.03
CA LEU A 75 13.94 -21.62 -4.94
C LEU A 75 14.15 -22.26 -6.32
N LYS A 76 13.13 -22.95 -6.80
CA LYS A 76 13.12 -23.58 -8.13
C LYS A 76 11.95 -23.02 -8.93
N PHE A 77 12.22 -22.75 -10.20
CA PHE A 77 11.18 -22.39 -11.16
C PHE A 77 10.61 -23.68 -11.78
N GLU A 78 9.31 -23.89 -11.58
CA GLU A 78 8.61 -25.09 -12.06
C GLU A 78 7.50 -24.66 -13.04
N SER A 79 7.29 -25.47 -14.09
CA SER A 79 6.29 -25.18 -15.15
C SER A 79 5.05 -26.09 -15.09
N ASN A 80 5.02 -27.04 -14.16
CA ASN A 80 3.99 -28.06 -14.02
C ASN A 80 3.47 -28.17 -12.58
N VAL A 81 3.34 -27.03 -11.91
CA VAL A 81 2.70 -26.94 -10.60
C VAL A 81 1.19 -26.95 -10.80
N ALA A 82 0.48 -27.83 -10.10
CA ALA A 82 -0.98 -27.88 -10.19
C ALA A 82 -1.62 -26.54 -9.80
N VAL A 83 -2.58 -26.06 -10.61
CA VAL A 83 -3.39 -24.90 -10.25
C VAL A 83 -4.18 -25.24 -8.98
N PRO A 84 -4.20 -24.35 -7.96
CA PRO A 84 -4.84 -24.66 -6.68
C PRO A 84 -6.35 -24.93 -6.85
N HIS A 85 -6.85 -25.89 -6.06
CA HIS A 85 -8.27 -26.14 -5.97
C HIS A 85 -8.99 -24.92 -5.40
N LEU A 86 -10.15 -24.58 -5.97
CA LEU A 86 -10.97 -23.46 -5.55
C LEU A 86 -12.02 -23.90 -4.53
N ASN A 87 -11.98 -23.33 -3.33
CA ASN A 87 -13.01 -23.51 -2.32
C ASN A 87 -14.23 -22.62 -2.58
N GLU A 88 -15.34 -22.88 -1.89
CA GLU A 88 -16.61 -22.21 -2.13
C GLU A 88 -16.59 -20.70 -1.86
N ASP A 89 -15.75 -20.23 -0.92
CA ASP A 89 -15.59 -18.83 -0.49
C ASP A 89 -14.37 -18.14 -1.10
N GLN A 90 -13.71 -18.80 -2.06
CA GLN A 90 -12.51 -18.29 -2.71
C GLN A 90 -12.77 -17.84 -4.15
N VAL A 91 -11.91 -16.96 -4.59
CA VAL A 91 -11.72 -16.63 -6.02
C VAL A 91 -10.39 -17.19 -6.50
N LEU A 92 -10.34 -17.66 -7.75
CA LEU A 92 -9.08 -17.96 -8.43
C LEU A 92 -8.64 -16.72 -9.18
N LEU A 93 -7.43 -16.26 -8.87
CA LEU A 93 -6.81 -15.12 -9.52
C LEU A 93 -5.81 -15.58 -10.56
N LYS A 94 -5.87 -15.00 -11.76
CA LYS A 94 -4.69 -14.90 -12.61
C LYS A 94 -3.83 -13.77 -12.05
N VAL A 95 -2.66 -14.13 -11.53
CA VAL A 95 -1.74 -13.16 -10.92
C VAL A 95 -1.10 -12.32 -12.03
N VAL A 96 -1.08 -11.01 -11.87
CA VAL A 96 -0.42 -10.07 -12.78
C VAL A 96 0.83 -9.51 -12.13
N ALA A 97 0.77 -9.23 -10.82
CA ALA A 97 1.90 -8.76 -10.02
C ALA A 97 1.84 -9.33 -8.61
N ALA A 98 3.00 -9.49 -7.99
CA ALA A 98 3.18 -9.85 -6.59
C ALA A 98 4.24 -8.95 -5.95
N ALA A 99 4.21 -8.79 -4.62
CA ALA A 99 5.26 -8.05 -3.94
C ALA A 99 5.87 -8.86 -2.79
N LEU A 100 7.17 -8.68 -2.61
CA LEU A 100 7.93 -9.40 -1.62
C LEU A 100 7.88 -8.72 -0.25
N ASN A 101 7.86 -9.54 0.78
CA ASN A 101 7.86 -9.12 2.19
C ASN A 101 8.96 -9.86 2.99
N PRO A 102 9.44 -9.28 4.10
CA PRO A 102 10.39 -9.99 4.96
C PRO A 102 9.87 -11.34 5.49
N VAL A 103 8.56 -11.51 5.63
CA VAL A 103 7.96 -12.79 6.05
C VAL A 103 8.21 -13.90 5.03
N ASP A 104 8.20 -13.60 3.73
CA ASP A 104 8.43 -14.59 2.66
C ASP A 104 9.79 -15.28 2.81
N PHE A 105 10.89 -14.49 2.90
CA PHE A 105 12.21 -15.08 3.03
C PHE A 105 12.45 -15.68 4.42
N LYS A 106 11.87 -15.11 5.48
CA LYS A 106 11.97 -15.69 6.83
C LYS A 106 11.29 -17.05 6.91
N ARG A 107 10.15 -17.24 6.22
CA ARG A 107 9.50 -18.56 6.07
C ARG A 107 10.41 -19.53 5.31
N ARG A 108 10.87 -19.16 4.13
CA ARG A 108 11.77 -19.97 3.34
C ARG A 108 13.03 -20.36 4.11
N GLN A 109 13.54 -19.49 4.99
CA GLN A 109 14.66 -19.77 5.90
C GLN A 109 14.25 -20.67 7.08
N GLY A 110 12.99 -21.08 7.21
CA GLY A 110 12.50 -21.97 8.26
C GLY A 110 12.31 -21.30 9.64
N LYS A 111 12.19 -19.98 9.71
CA LYS A 111 12.02 -19.28 11.01
C LYS A 111 10.65 -19.50 11.63
N PHE A 112 9.68 -20.00 10.85
CA PHE A 112 8.30 -20.25 11.29
C PHE A 112 7.87 -21.73 11.10
N LYS A 113 8.81 -22.66 11.03
CA LYS A 113 8.54 -24.11 10.81
C LYS A 113 7.36 -24.69 11.59
N PRO A 114 7.16 -24.37 12.90
CA PRO A 114 6.07 -24.96 13.67
C PRO A 114 4.67 -24.58 13.19
N THR A 115 4.54 -23.45 12.49
CA THR A 115 3.26 -22.90 12.04
C THR A 115 3.17 -22.80 10.52
N ASP A 116 4.16 -23.35 9.80
CA ASP A 116 4.25 -23.24 8.34
C ASP A 116 3.38 -24.24 7.60
N SER A 117 3.11 -23.96 6.33
CA SER A 117 2.43 -24.90 5.43
C SER A 117 3.34 -26.08 5.04
N PRO A 118 2.77 -27.22 4.60
CA PRO A 118 3.56 -28.33 4.09
C PRO A 118 4.44 -27.93 2.89
N LEU A 119 5.63 -28.51 2.84
CA LEU A 119 6.49 -28.44 1.67
C LEU A 119 6.07 -29.48 0.60
N PRO A 120 6.25 -29.23 -0.70
CA PRO A 120 6.78 -27.99 -1.29
C PRO A 120 5.80 -26.80 -1.20
N THR A 121 6.34 -25.60 -1.12
CA THR A 121 5.57 -24.35 -0.98
C THR A 121 5.87 -23.36 -2.10
N VAL A 122 4.83 -22.73 -2.65
CA VAL A 122 4.92 -21.53 -3.48
C VAL A 122 4.93 -20.33 -2.54
N PRO A 123 5.99 -19.49 -2.51
CA PRO A 123 6.01 -18.32 -1.64
C PRO A 123 5.12 -17.18 -2.16
N GLY A 124 4.99 -16.12 -1.35
CA GLY A 124 4.31 -14.88 -1.72
C GLY A 124 3.01 -14.66 -0.94
N TYR A 125 2.87 -13.44 -0.46
CA TYR A 125 1.72 -12.94 0.32
C TYR A 125 0.90 -11.94 -0.48
N ASP A 126 1.53 -10.86 -0.94
CA ASP A 126 0.86 -9.78 -1.67
C ASP A 126 0.59 -10.15 -3.12
N VAL A 127 -0.61 -9.85 -3.59
CA VAL A 127 -1.05 -10.11 -4.96
C VAL A 127 -1.86 -8.94 -5.53
N ALA A 128 -1.73 -8.72 -6.83
CA ALA A 128 -2.72 -8.02 -7.64
C ALA A 128 -2.93 -8.81 -8.95
N GLY A 129 -4.19 -8.98 -9.34
CA GLY A 129 -4.53 -9.83 -10.46
C GLY A 129 -5.98 -9.71 -10.88
N VAL A 130 -6.38 -10.59 -11.78
CA VAL A 130 -7.72 -10.64 -12.36
C VAL A 130 -8.44 -11.91 -11.90
N VAL A 131 -9.68 -11.78 -11.45
CA VAL A 131 -10.53 -12.91 -11.10
C VAL A 131 -10.87 -13.72 -12.35
N VAL A 132 -10.49 -15.00 -12.38
CA VAL A 132 -10.78 -15.90 -13.52
C VAL A 132 -11.81 -16.97 -13.18
N LYS A 133 -12.04 -17.26 -11.89
CA LYS A 133 -13.08 -18.18 -11.42
C LYS A 133 -13.51 -17.78 -10.00
N ILE A 134 -14.77 -18.05 -9.66
CA ILE A 134 -15.33 -17.77 -8.33
C ILE A 134 -15.93 -19.06 -7.72
N GLY A 135 -15.81 -19.18 -6.42
CA GLY A 135 -16.49 -20.22 -5.63
C GLY A 135 -17.98 -19.91 -5.47
N SER A 136 -18.76 -20.93 -5.10
CA SER A 136 -20.22 -20.84 -5.04
C SER A 136 -20.77 -19.88 -3.98
N LYS A 137 -19.97 -19.52 -2.97
CA LYS A 137 -20.35 -18.59 -1.88
C LYS A 137 -19.83 -17.18 -2.06
N VAL A 138 -19.00 -16.91 -3.08
CA VAL A 138 -18.46 -15.59 -3.42
C VAL A 138 -19.61 -14.67 -3.86
N LYS A 139 -19.66 -13.44 -3.32
CA LYS A 139 -20.73 -12.46 -3.56
C LYS A 139 -20.22 -11.11 -4.07
N ASP A 140 -19.04 -10.70 -3.64
CA ASP A 140 -18.52 -9.34 -3.87
C ASP A 140 -17.73 -9.21 -5.17
N PHE A 141 -17.34 -10.34 -5.79
CA PHE A 141 -16.54 -10.35 -7.00
C PHE A 141 -17.14 -11.21 -8.10
N LYS A 142 -16.78 -10.87 -9.33
CA LYS A 142 -17.11 -11.64 -10.54
C LYS A 142 -15.86 -11.84 -11.41
N VAL A 143 -15.94 -12.77 -12.34
CA VAL A 143 -14.89 -13.01 -13.34
C VAL A 143 -14.65 -11.73 -14.13
N GLY A 144 -13.38 -11.37 -14.26
CA GLY A 144 -12.89 -10.15 -14.91
C GLY A 144 -12.61 -8.98 -13.97
N ASP A 145 -12.99 -9.07 -12.69
CA ASP A 145 -12.67 -8.01 -11.73
C ASP A 145 -11.16 -7.96 -11.44
N GLU A 146 -10.61 -6.75 -11.39
CA GLU A 146 -9.25 -6.49 -10.98
C GLU A 146 -9.22 -6.29 -9.46
N VAL A 147 -8.42 -7.09 -8.77
CA VAL A 147 -8.37 -7.13 -7.31
C VAL A 147 -6.93 -7.14 -6.79
N TYR A 148 -6.77 -6.79 -5.51
CA TYR A 148 -5.52 -6.89 -4.80
C TYR A 148 -5.74 -7.28 -3.33
N GLY A 149 -4.74 -7.88 -2.69
CA GLY A 149 -4.83 -8.31 -1.30
C GLY A 149 -3.58 -9.03 -0.80
N ASP A 150 -3.49 -9.23 0.51
CA ASP A 150 -2.63 -10.23 1.14
C ASP A 150 -3.41 -11.54 1.24
N ILE A 151 -2.88 -12.59 0.63
CA ILE A 151 -3.60 -13.87 0.53
C ILE A 151 -3.63 -14.68 1.83
N ASN A 152 -2.86 -14.29 2.84
CA ASN A 152 -2.78 -14.98 4.13
C ASN A 152 -3.41 -14.15 5.24
N GLU A 153 -4.54 -14.62 5.80
CA GLU A 153 -5.23 -13.92 6.89
C GLU A 153 -4.30 -13.64 8.07
N LYS A 154 -3.49 -14.62 8.45
CA LYS A 154 -2.50 -14.49 9.51
C LYS A 154 -1.09 -14.58 8.96
N ALA A 155 -0.31 -13.56 9.13
CA ALA A 155 1.02 -13.48 8.54
C ALA A 155 1.98 -14.58 9.04
N LEU A 156 1.82 -15.10 10.25
CA LEU A 156 2.75 -16.04 10.89
C LEU A 156 2.16 -17.42 11.19
N GLU A 157 0.87 -17.64 10.95
CA GLU A 157 0.18 -18.87 11.33
C GLU A 157 -0.60 -19.47 10.15
N GLY A 158 -0.31 -20.73 9.81
CA GLY A 158 -1.03 -21.49 8.80
C GLY A 158 -1.12 -20.82 7.43
N PRO A 159 0.00 -20.32 6.88
CA PRO A 159 -0.03 -19.64 5.59
C PRO A 159 -0.35 -20.62 4.47
N LYS A 160 -0.87 -20.11 3.36
CA LYS A 160 -1.20 -20.94 2.19
C LYS A 160 0.04 -21.62 1.64
N GLN A 161 -0.14 -22.87 1.20
CA GLN A 161 0.89 -23.63 0.47
C GLN A 161 1.13 -23.06 -0.93
N PHE A 162 0.09 -22.52 -1.57
CA PHE A 162 0.16 -21.92 -2.91
C PHE A 162 0.08 -20.38 -2.80
N GLY A 163 1.24 -19.75 -2.67
CA GLY A 163 1.41 -18.32 -2.56
C GLY A 163 1.17 -17.55 -3.87
N SER A 164 1.49 -16.26 -3.84
CA SER A 164 1.27 -15.34 -4.98
C SER A 164 2.37 -15.37 -6.04
N LEU A 165 3.48 -16.06 -5.81
CA LEU A 165 4.58 -16.14 -6.80
C LEU A 165 4.37 -17.31 -7.79
N ALA A 166 3.19 -17.32 -8.41
CA ALA A 166 2.71 -18.26 -9.41
C ALA A 166 1.78 -17.55 -10.40
N GLU A 167 1.47 -18.21 -11.54
CA GLU A 167 0.50 -17.67 -12.52
C GLU A 167 -0.92 -17.59 -11.95
N TYR A 168 -1.28 -18.49 -10.99
CA TYR A 168 -2.60 -18.52 -10.35
C TYR A 168 -2.47 -18.72 -8.84
N THR A 169 -3.38 -18.12 -8.09
CA THR A 169 -3.53 -18.36 -6.65
C THR A 169 -5.01 -18.31 -6.26
N ALA A 170 -5.42 -19.12 -5.27
CA ALA A 170 -6.78 -19.14 -4.72
C ALA A 170 -6.82 -18.34 -3.41
N VAL A 171 -7.73 -17.37 -3.32
CA VAL A 171 -7.80 -16.40 -2.21
C VAL A 171 -9.23 -16.29 -1.71
N GLU A 172 -9.43 -16.26 -0.40
CA GLU A 172 -10.71 -15.97 0.23
C GLU A 172 -11.18 -14.56 -0.14
N GLU A 173 -12.45 -14.44 -0.52
CA GLU A 173 -13.06 -13.18 -0.91
C GLU A 173 -12.82 -12.05 0.11
N LYS A 174 -12.91 -12.40 1.41
CA LYS A 174 -12.73 -11.44 2.52
C LYS A 174 -11.36 -10.77 2.60
N LEU A 175 -10.33 -11.37 2.00
CA LEU A 175 -8.95 -10.86 2.02
C LEU A 175 -8.66 -9.89 0.86
N LEU A 176 -9.61 -9.73 -0.05
CA LEU A 176 -9.43 -8.95 -1.27
C LEU A 176 -10.23 -7.65 -1.27
N ALA A 177 -9.71 -6.69 -2.00
CA ALA A 177 -10.41 -5.47 -2.37
C ALA A 177 -10.34 -5.23 -3.87
N PRO A 178 -11.29 -4.46 -4.45
CA PRO A 178 -11.15 -3.96 -5.80
C PRO A 178 -9.88 -3.14 -5.94
N LYS A 179 -9.10 -3.37 -6.98
CA LYS A 179 -7.89 -2.59 -7.26
C LYS A 179 -8.27 -1.11 -7.50
N PRO A 180 -7.61 -0.13 -6.85
CA PRO A 180 -7.81 1.28 -7.15
C PRO A 180 -7.61 1.56 -8.64
N GLN A 181 -8.52 2.33 -9.24
CA GLN A 181 -8.55 2.53 -10.69
C GLN A 181 -7.33 3.28 -11.24
N ASN A 182 -6.75 4.15 -10.43
CA ASN A 182 -5.58 4.96 -10.78
C ASN A 182 -4.24 4.24 -10.55
N LEU A 183 -4.24 3.03 -10.02
CA LEU A 183 -3.03 2.25 -9.79
C LEU A 183 -2.90 1.13 -10.84
N ASP A 184 -1.69 0.91 -11.32
CA ASP A 184 -1.35 -0.29 -12.06
C ASP A 184 -1.22 -1.52 -11.13
N PHE A 185 -1.07 -2.72 -11.70
CA PHE A 185 -0.99 -3.95 -10.90
C PHE A 185 0.27 -4.01 -10.03
N ALA A 186 1.41 -3.48 -10.49
CA ALA A 186 2.64 -3.45 -9.71
C ALA A 186 2.50 -2.55 -8.48
N GLN A 187 1.89 -1.38 -8.67
CA GLN A 187 1.56 -0.45 -7.58
C GLN A 187 0.57 -1.08 -6.59
N ALA A 188 -0.50 -1.69 -7.10
CA ALA A 188 -1.52 -2.31 -6.26
C ALA A 188 -0.95 -3.48 -5.45
N ALA A 189 -0.17 -4.39 -6.07
CA ALA A 189 0.46 -5.51 -5.38
C ALA A 189 1.44 -5.06 -4.28
N SER A 190 2.00 -3.86 -4.37
CA SER A 190 2.97 -3.35 -3.39
C SER A 190 2.34 -2.92 -2.05
N LEU A 191 1.01 -2.90 -1.95
CA LEU A 191 0.31 -2.29 -0.82
C LEU A 191 -0.10 -3.28 0.28
N PRO A 192 -0.76 -4.44 0.01
CA PRO A 192 -1.65 -5.09 0.96
C PRO A 192 -1.04 -5.32 2.34
N LEU A 193 -0.12 -6.25 2.51
CA LEU A 193 0.47 -6.56 3.82
C LEU A 193 1.07 -5.32 4.49
N ALA A 194 1.73 -4.45 3.72
CA ALA A 194 2.41 -3.29 4.27
C ALA A 194 1.45 -2.19 4.73
N ILE A 195 0.38 -1.89 3.96
CA ILE A 195 -0.58 -0.85 4.32
C ILE A 195 -1.50 -1.30 5.46
N GLU A 196 -1.89 -2.58 5.48
CA GLU A 196 -2.67 -3.15 6.58
C GLU A 196 -1.84 -3.18 7.87
N THR A 197 -0.56 -3.57 7.79
CA THR A 197 0.36 -3.48 8.93
C THR A 197 0.45 -2.05 9.45
N ALA A 198 0.65 -1.07 8.57
CA ALA A 198 0.76 0.33 8.95
C ALA A 198 -0.53 0.86 9.59
N TYR A 199 -1.67 0.58 8.97
CA TYR A 199 -2.98 1.05 9.42
C TYR A 199 -3.38 0.44 10.77
N GLN A 200 -3.38 -0.89 10.88
CA GLN A 200 -3.80 -1.59 12.10
C GLN A 200 -2.83 -1.33 13.27
N GLY A 201 -1.53 -1.19 12.98
CA GLY A 201 -0.57 -0.82 14.01
C GLY A 201 -0.84 0.57 14.61
N LEU A 202 -1.23 1.55 13.78
CA LEU A 202 -1.68 2.87 14.24
C LEU A 202 -2.99 2.76 15.04
N GLU A 203 -3.99 2.03 14.56
CA GLU A 203 -5.25 1.81 15.29
C GLU A 203 -5.00 1.18 16.67
N LYS A 204 -4.09 0.20 16.76
CA LYS A 204 -3.79 -0.52 18.01
C LYS A 204 -3.21 0.38 19.10
N THR A 205 -2.54 1.48 18.73
CA THR A 205 -2.03 2.49 19.69
C THR A 205 -3.11 3.51 20.08
N GLY A 206 -4.31 3.43 19.52
CA GLY A 206 -5.32 4.49 19.64
C GLY A 206 -4.83 5.81 19.04
N PHE A 207 -4.04 5.76 17.95
CA PHE A 207 -3.54 6.96 17.28
C PHE A 207 -4.71 7.80 16.75
N SER A 208 -4.66 9.11 17.00
CA SER A 208 -5.77 10.00 16.73
C SER A 208 -5.28 11.39 16.34
N PRO A 209 -6.15 12.27 15.78
CA PRO A 209 -5.77 13.63 15.42
C PRO A 209 -5.09 14.38 16.57
N GLY A 210 -4.04 15.13 16.24
CA GLY A 210 -3.27 15.91 17.19
C GLY A 210 -2.09 15.17 17.87
N LYS A 211 -2.04 13.83 17.79
CA LYS A 211 -0.89 13.05 18.30
C LYS A 211 0.33 13.19 17.41
N SER A 212 1.51 13.00 18.02
CA SER A 212 2.81 12.97 17.37
C SER A 212 3.34 11.54 17.21
N ILE A 213 4.11 11.28 16.15
CA ILE A 213 4.67 9.96 15.88
C ILE A 213 6.12 10.05 15.39
N LEU A 214 6.94 9.08 15.82
CA LEU A 214 8.24 8.78 15.24
C LEU A 214 8.18 7.43 14.51
N VAL A 215 8.59 7.41 13.26
CA VAL A 215 8.60 6.20 12.40
C VAL A 215 10.04 5.75 12.16
N LEU A 216 10.42 4.60 12.70
CA LEU A 216 11.72 4.01 12.41
C LEU A 216 11.70 3.27 11.07
N ASN A 217 12.72 3.50 10.23
CA ASN A 217 12.79 3.02 8.84
C ASN A 217 11.67 3.60 7.95
N GLY A 218 11.52 4.92 7.98
CA GLY A 218 10.50 5.64 7.21
C GLY A 218 10.57 5.47 5.69
N SER A 219 11.71 5.06 5.13
CA SER A 219 11.86 4.78 3.70
C SER A 219 11.55 3.33 3.30
N GLY A 220 11.27 2.45 4.26
CA GLY A 220 10.91 1.05 3.99
C GLY A 220 9.45 0.86 3.60
N GLY A 221 9.07 -0.37 3.23
CA GLY A 221 7.71 -0.69 2.76
C GLY A 221 6.60 -0.27 3.73
N VAL A 222 6.70 -0.65 5.01
CA VAL A 222 5.72 -0.26 6.03
C VAL A 222 5.90 1.19 6.46
N GLY A 223 7.15 1.61 6.74
CA GLY A 223 7.42 2.96 7.28
C GLY A 223 6.95 4.08 6.35
N SER A 224 7.11 3.94 5.04
CA SER A 224 6.64 4.91 4.04
C SER A 224 5.12 5.07 4.05
N LEU A 225 4.39 4.02 4.38
CA LEU A 225 2.93 4.04 4.50
C LEU A 225 2.49 4.56 5.88
N VAL A 226 3.21 4.24 6.97
CA VAL A 226 2.93 4.79 8.30
C VAL A 226 3.02 6.31 8.28
N ILE A 227 4.06 6.91 7.67
CA ILE A 227 4.19 8.37 7.52
C ILE A 227 2.96 8.97 6.85
N GLN A 228 2.58 8.42 5.71
CA GLN A 228 1.46 8.93 4.93
C GLN A 228 0.12 8.74 5.64
N LEU A 229 -0.14 7.55 6.22
CA LEU A 229 -1.38 7.28 6.95
C LEU A 229 -1.49 8.16 8.19
N ALA A 230 -0.42 8.30 8.97
CA ALA A 230 -0.42 9.17 10.14
C ALA A 230 -0.79 10.62 9.77
N LYS A 231 -0.23 11.14 8.68
CA LYS A 231 -0.47 12.52 8.22
C LYS A 231 -1.84 12.70 7.57
N GLN A 232 -2.18 11.82 6.62
CA GLN A 232 -3.31 12.03 5.70
C GLN A 232 -4.63 11.39 6.16
N VAL A 233 -4.54 10.36 7.02
CA VAL A 233 -5.72 9.59 7.46
C VAL A 233 -6.01 9.86 8.93
N PHE A 234 -4.97 9.82 9.77
CA PHE A 234 -5.13 9.94 11.22
C PHE A 234 -4.97 11.37 11.75
N GLY A 235 -4.50 12.33 10.94
CA GLY A 235 -4.40 13.74 11.33
C GLY A 235 -3.29 14.02 12.36
N ALA A 236 -2.12 13.36 12.21
CA ALA A 236 -0.97 13.60 13.05
C ALA A 236 -0.56 15.08 13.10
N SER A 237 -0.33 15.62 14.28
CA SER A 237 0.18 16.98 14.44
C SER A 237 1.67 17.08 14.08
N ARG A 238 2.41 16.00 14.31
CA ARG A 238 3.84 15.92 14.07
C ARG A 238 4.23 14.51 13.64
N VAL A 239 4.94 14.39 12.53
CA VAL A 239 5.50 13.14 12.02
C VAL A 239 7.01 13.29 11.89
N ALA A 240 7.77 12.54 12.69
CA ALA A 240 9.20 12.36 12.54
C ALA A 240 9.49 10.98 11.94
N ALA A 241 10.54 10.85 11.15
CA ALA A 241 10.91 9.55 10.58
C ALA A 241 12.42 9.42 10.43
N THR A 242 12.95 8.22 10.65
CA THR A 242 14.37 7.91 10.48
C THR A 242 14.63 7.25 9.12
N SER A 243 15.74 7.62 8.49
CA SER A 243 16.32 6.92 7.34
C SER A 243 17.81 7.25 7.21
N SER A 244 18.49 6.67 6.22
CA SER A 244 19.84 7.09 5.84
C SER A 244 19.81 8.39 5.06
N THR A 245 20.94 9.11 5.02
CA THR A 245 21.10 10.42 4.35
C THR A 245 20.45 10.50 2.98
N ARG A 246 20.61 9.48 2.15
CA ARG A 246 20.11 9.44 0.76
C ARG A 246 18.58 9.47 0.62
N ASN A 247 17.85 9.13 1.69
CA ASN A 247 16.39 8.98 1.64
C ASN A 247 15.65 10.09 2.42
N LEU A 248 16.34 11.10 2.96
CA LEU A 248 15.70 12.14 3.78
C LEU A 248 14.67 12.95 3.00
N GLU A 249 14.97 13.27 1.75
CA GLU A 249 14.03 14.02 0.90
C GLU A 249 12.77 13.16 0.59
N LEU A 250 12.92 11.85 0.45
CA LEU A 250 11.76 10.95 0.33
C LEU A 250 10.87 11.06 1.58
N LEU A 251 11.44 11.00 2.79
CA LEU A 251 10.65 11.13 4.03
C LEU A 251 9.81 12.41 4.06
N LYS A 252 10.44 13.55 3.71
CA LYS A 252 9.76 14.85 3.64
C LYS A 252 8.63 14.84 2.60
N SER A 253 8.89 14.27 1.42
CA SER A 253 7.88 14.17 0.36
C SER A 253 6.68 13.30 0.72
N LEU A 254 6.85 12.34 1.65
CA LEU A 254 5.80 11.50 2.20
C LEU A 254 4.98 12.18 3.30
N GLY A 255 5.44 13.34 3.80
CA GLY A 255 4.75 14.13 4.83
C GLY A 255 5.42 14.09 6.21
N ALA A 256 6.67 13.63 6.31
CA ALA A 256 7.43 13.77 7.54
C ALA A 256 7.82 15.24 7.78
N ASP A 257 7.46 15.77 8.93
CA ASP A 257 7.82 17.13 9.38
C ASP A 257 9.28 17.20 9.86
N LEU A 258 9.85 16.04 10.28
CA LEU A 258 11.24 15.90 10.68
C LEU A 258 11.81 14.61 10.08
N ALA A 259 12.81 14.74 9.23
CA ALA A 259 13.56 13.62 8.67
C ALA A 259 14.91 13.49 9.42
N ILE A 260 15.11 12.36 10.11
CA ILE A 260 16.26 12.09 10.98
C ILE A 260 17.23 11.16 10.25
N ASP A 261 18.48 11.58 10.14
CA ASP A 261 19.55 10.76 9.57
C ASP A 261 20.18 9.88 10.66
N TYR A 262 19.73 8.63 10.77
CA TYR A 262 20.23 7.68 11.77
C TYR A 262 21.74 7.38 11.63
N THR A 263 22.38 7.79 10.54
CA THR A 263 23.84 7.62 10.36
C THR A 263 24.63 8.75 11.00
N LYS A 264 23.96 9.83 11.45
CA LYS A 264 24.58 11.04 12.00
C LYS A 264 24.10 11.38 13.40
N GLU A 265 22.87 11.00 13.74
CA GLU A 265 22.27 11.33 15.02
C GLU A 265 21.42 10.17 15.58
N ASN A 266 21.36 10.08 16.87
CA ASN A 266 20.57 9.07 17.57
C ASN A 266 19.19 9.63 17.88
N PHE A 267 18.15 9.02 17.32
CA PHE A 267 16.77 9.47 17.50
C PHE A 267 16.31 9.43 18.96
N GLU A 268 16.84 8.50 19.77
CA GLU A 268 16.52 8.35 21.20
C GLU A 268 17.10 9.47 22.07
N GLU A 269 18.09 10.20 21.57
CA GLU A 269 18.75 11.34 22.27
C GLU A 269 18.08 12.68 21.95
N LEU A 270 17.14 12.72 21.01
CA LEU A 270 16.42 13.93 20.68
C LEU A 270 15.62 14.46 21.87
N PRO A 271 15.59 15.78 22.09
CA PRO A 271 14.79 16.38 23.16
C PRO A 271 13.29 16.20 22.93
N GLU A 272 12.85 16.14 21.68
CA GLU A 272 11.46 15.89 21.29
C GLU A 272 11.07 14.44 21.60
N LYS A 273 9.92 14.25 22.26
CA LYS A 273 9.32 12.94 22.53
C LYS A 273 7.96 12.83 21.85
N PHE A 274 7.56 11.61 21.53
CA PHE A 274 6.42 11.31 20.68
C PHE A 274 5.34 10.53 21.44
N ASP A 275 4.09 10.70 21.05
CA ASP A 275 2.97 9.92 21.59
C ASP A 275 3.07 8.44 21.17
N VAL A 276 3.59 8.20 19.96
CA VAL A 276 3.80 6.85 19.42
C VAL A 276 5.17 6.76 18.74
N VAL A 277 5.86 5.64 18.92
CA VAL A 277 6.98 5.23 18.07
C VAL A 277 6.59 3.98 17.31
N TYR A 278 6.70 4.01 15.98
CA TYR A 278 6.44 2.86 15.11
C TYR A 278 7.77 2.21 14.73
N ASP A 279 8.10 1.08 15.37
CA ASP A 279 9.37 0.38 15.19
C ASP A 279 9.24 -0.76 14.17
N ALA A 280 9.64 -0.50 12.95
CA ALA A 280 9.66 -1.48 11.86
C ALA A 280 10.99 -2.24 11.72
N ILE A 281 11.99 -1.98 12.62
CA ILE A 281 13.35 -2.53 12.50
C ILE A 281 13.83 -3.32 13.71
N GLY A 282 13.10 -3.28 14.83
CA GLY A 282 13.43 -4.03 16.03
C GLY A 282 14.38 -3.30 17.00
N GLN A 283 14.22 -2.00 17.14
CA GLN A 283 14.95 -1.16 18.12
C GLN A 283 14.06 -0.70 19.28
N CYS A 284 13.17 -1.56 19.75
CA CYS A 284 12.18 -1.22 20.77
C CYS A 284 12.81 -0.67 22.06
N GLU A 285 13.96 -1.18 22.49
CA GLU A 285 14.70 -0.66 23.66
C GLU A 285 15.12 0.81 23.50
N LYS A 286 15.50 1.22 22.29
CA LYS A 286 15.80 2.63 22.00
C LYS A 286 14.51 3.43 21.80
N ALA A 287 13.52 2.84 21.15
CA ALA A 287 12.23 3.46 20.85
C ALA A 287 11.49 3.91 22.13
N VAL A 288 11.55 3.14 23.22
CA VAL A 288 10.92 3.51 24.50
C VAL A 288 11.53 4.76 25.15
N LYS A 289 12.76 5.13 24.78
CA LYS A 289 13.39 6.39 25.24
C LYS A 289 12.89 7.62 24.50
N ALA A 290 12.24 7.43 23.35
CA ALA A 290 11.74 8.49 22.49
C ALA A 290 10.23 8.77 22.67
N ILE A 291 9.53 8.05 23.55
CA ILE A 291 8.11 8.30 23.82
C ILE A 291 7.91 9.29 24.97
N LYS A 292 6.77 9.97 24.96
CA LYS A 292 6.23 10.75 26.08
C LYS A 292 5.76 9.82 27.20
N GLU A 293 5.54 10.37 28.38
CA GLU A 293 4.82 9.66 29.44
C GLU A 293 3.42 9.22 28.93
N GLY A 294 3.07 7.95 29.15
CA GLY A 294 1.84 7.35 28.60
C GLY A 294 1.87 7.04 27.10
N GLY A 295 3.01 7.24 26.43
CA GLY A 295 3.18 6.90 25.02
C GLY A 295 3.31 5.40 24.76
N SER A 296 3.26 5.01 23.49
CA SER A 296 3.28 3.60 23.03
C SER A 296 4.37 3.35 22.00
N VAL A 297 4.90 2.11 21.98
CA VAL A 297 5.78 1.63 20.91
C VAL A 297 5.16 0.41 20.23
N VAL A 298 4.95 0.49 18.92
CA VAL A 298 4.56 -0.66 18.06
C VAL A 298 5.84 -1.29 17.54
N ALA A 299 6.11 -2.54 17.88
CA ALA A 299 7.28 -3.28 17.40
C ALA A 299 6.86 -4.41 16.44
N LEU A 300 7.32 -4.35 15.20
CA LEU A 300 7.04 -5.38 14.17
C LEU A 300 8.03 -6.54 14.25
N THR A 301 9.22 -6.32 14.78
CA THR A 301 10.29 -7.33 14.84
C THR A 301 11.19 -7.07 16.06
N GLY A 302 12.17 -7.94 16.31
CA GLY A 302 13.12 -7.78 17.44
C GLY A 302 12.51 -8.09 18.80
N SER A 303 13.24 -7.83 19.88
CA SER A 303 12.76 -7.94 21.26
C SER A 303 11.84 -6.77 21.62
N VAL A 304 10.94 -6.98 22.57
CA VAL A 304 10.00 -5.95 23.03
C VAL A 304 10.36 -5.53 24.44
N THR A 305 10.43 -4.21 24.65
CA THR A 305 10.65 -3.58 25.96
C THR A 305 9.39 -2.79 26.34
N PRO A 306 8.78 -3.03 27.51
CA PRO A 306 7.63 -2.26 27.98
C PRO A 306 7.91 -0.75 28.01
N PRO A 307 6.94 0.12 27.68
CA PRO A 307 5.54 -0.16 27.33
C PRO A 307 5.31 -0.54 25.87
N GLY A 308 6.36 -0.86 25.11
CA GLY A 308 6.22 -1.36 23.74
C GLY A 308 5.52 -2.73 23.70
N PHE A 309 4.90 -3.01 22.56
CA PHE A 309 4.23 -4.29 22.33
C PHE A 309 4.50 -4.83 20.93
N ARG A 310 4.47 -6.17 20.82
CA ARG A 310 4.56 -6.85 19.52
C ARG A 310 3.25 -6.69 18.76
N PHE A 311 3.36 -6.30 17.49
CA PHE A 311 2.23 -6.27 16.57
C PHE A 311 2.49 -7.21 15.39
N VAL A 312 1.49 -7.99 15.05
CA VAL A 312 1.43 -8.84 13.84
C VAL A 312 0.10 -8.54 13.16
N VAL A 313 0.13 -8.30 11.86
CA VAL A 313 -1.04 -7.98 11.06
C VAL A 313 -1.97 -9.18 10.93
N THR A 314 -3.26 -8.92 10.90
CA THR A 314 -4.29 -9.83 10.40
C THR A 314 -4.87 -9.22 9.13
N SER A 315 -4.67 -9.88 8.00
CA SER A 315 -5.09 -9.34 6.71
C SER A 315 -6.60 -9.35 6.56
N ASP A 316 -7.13 -8.25 6.03
CA ASP A 316 -8.57 -8.01 5.87
C ASP A 316 -8.83 -7.07 4.70
N GLY A 317 -9.49 -7.57 3.66
CA GLY A 317 -9.88 -6.77 2.50
C GLY A 317 -10.76 -5.56 2.84
N ALA A 318 -11.45 -5.57 3.98
CA ALA A 318 -12.22 -4.40 4.42
C ALA A 318 -11.31 -3.21 4.77
N VAL A 319 -10.11 -3.45 5.31
CA VAL A 319 -9.11 -2.39 5.55
C VAL A 319 -8.64 -1.80 4.23
N LEU A 320 -8.38 -2.64 3.23
CA LEU A 320 -7.99 -2.18 1.89
C LEU A 320 -9.10 -1.34 1.25
N ARG A 321 -10.36 -1.82 1.28
CA ARG A 321 -11.53 -1.05 0.78
C ARG A 321 -11.67 0.30 1.49
N LYS A 322 -11.47 0.35 2.80
CA LYS A 322 -11.50 1.60 3.59
C LYS A 322 -10.44 2.60 3.15
N LEU A 323 -9.27 2.12 2.72
CA LEU A 323 -8.14 2.95 2.32
C LEU A 323 -8.15 3.32 0.83
N ASN A 324 -8.93 2.63 -0.02
CA ASN A 324 -9.02 2.92 -1.45
C ASN A 324 -9.29 4.40 -1.78
N PRO A 325 -10.20 5.14 -1.12
CA PRO A 325 -10.42 6.55 -1.43
C PRO A 325 -9.17 7.44 -1.23
N TYR A 326 -8.29 7.09 -0.30
CA TYR A 326 -7.03 7.81 -0.08
C TYR A 326 -5.99 7.47 -1.15
N LEU A 327 -5.99 6.23 -1.64
CA LEU A 327 -5.15 5.79 -2.75
C LEU A 327 -5.62 6.44 -4.07
N GLU A 328 -6.92 6.40 -4.35
CA GLU A 328 -7.52 6.96 -5.56
C GLU A 328 -7.40 8.47 -5.64
N SER A 329 -7.47 9.16 -4.51
CA SER A 329 -7.20 10.62 -4.45
C SER A 329 -5.72 11.00 -4.50
N GLY A 330 -4.81 10.01 -4.46
CA GLY A 330 -3.36 10.23 -4.43
C GLY A 330 -2.83 10.81 -3.12
N LYS A 331 -3.63 10.84 -2.05
CA LYS A 331 -3.20 11.26 -0.70
C LYS A 331 -2.25 10.24 -0.07
N VAL A 332 -2.46 8.96 -0.36
CA VAL A 332 -1.55 7.86 -0.01
C VAL A 332 -1.07 7.23 -1.31
N LYS A 333 0.23 7.00 -1.42
CA LYS A 333 0.86 6.49 -2.65
C LYS A 333 1.73 5.28 -2.35
N PRO A 334 1.69 4.24 -3.17
CA PRO A 334 2.65 3.15 -3.08
C PRO A 334 4.06 3.65 -3.43
N ILE A 335 5.05 3.17 -2.70
CA ILE A 335 6.47 3.44 -2.99
C ILE A 335 7.12 2.14 -3.42
N LEU A 336 7.45 2.06 -4.69
CA LEU A 336 8.16 0.92 -5.27
C LEU A 336 9.66 1.17 -5.23
N ASP A 337 10.44 0.11 -5.02
CA ASP A 337 11.89 0.21 -5.08
C ASP A 337 12.36 0.58 -6.49
N PRO A 338 13.27 1.55 -6.64
CA PRO A 338 13.71 2.02 -7.96
C PRO A 338 14.51 1.00 -8.77
N LYS A 339 14.95 -0.13 -8.17
CA LYS A 339 15.55 -1.24 -8.90
C LYS A 339 14.54 -2.13 -9.61
N GLY A 340 13.29 -2.08 -9.18
CA GLY A 340 12.21 -2.86 -9.76
C GLY A 340 11.32 -2.06 -10.73
N PRO A 341 10.22 -2.66 -11.19
CA PRO A 341 9.81 -4.05 -10.92
C PRO A 341 10.78 -5.09 -11.47
N PHE A 342 11.00 -6.18 -10.73
CA PHE A 342 11.72 -7.33 -11.23
C PHE A 342 10.79 -8.22 -12.05
N THR A 343 11.29 -8.83 -13.12
CA THR A 343 10.51 -9.79 -13.90
C THR A 343 10.37 -11.12 -13.15
N PHE A 344 9.38 -11.93 -13.52
CA PHE A 344 9.13 -13.22 -12.87
C PHE A 344 10.36 -14.17 -12.86
N PRO A 345 11.18 -14.27 -13.93
CA PRO A 345 12.42 -15.03 -13.89
C PRO A 345 13.50 -14.46 -12.93
N GLN A 346 13.44 -13.18 -12.58
CA GLN A 346 14.42 -12.53 -11.70
C GLN A 346 14.09 -12.68 -10.20
N LEU A 347 13.19 -13.60 -9.82
CA LEU A 347 12.75 -13.74 -8.43
C LEU A 347 13.90 -13.98 -7.44
N VAL A 348 14.89 -14.80 -7.79
CA VAL A 348 16.08 -15.07 -6.95
C VAL A 348 16.87 -13.79 -6.70
N GLU A 349 17.06 -12.97 -7.74
CA GLU A 349 17.72 -11.66 -7.63
C GLU A 349 16.91 -10.72 -6.71
N ALA A 350 15.59 -10.66 -6.91
CA ALA A 350 14.69 -9.82 -6.11
C ALA A 350 14.73 -10.20 -4.62
N PHE A 351 14.70 -11.50 -4.28
CA PHE A 351 14.84 -11.95 -2.90
C PHE A 351 16.22 -11.65 -2.33
N SER A 352 17.28 -11.92 -3.07
CA SER A 352 18.66 -11.61 -2.66
C SER A 352 18.80 -10.12 -2.35
N TYR A 353 18.17 -9.26 -3.16
CA TYR A 353 18.16 -7.83 -2.92
C TYR A 353 17.34 -7.45 -1.67
N LEU A 354 16.14 -7.99 -1.51
CA LEU A 354 15.31 -7.73 -0.34
C LEU A 354 16.03 -8.12 0.97
N GLU A 355 16.73 -9.24 0.97
CA GLU A 355 17.47 -9.75 2.13
C GLU A 355 18.65 -8.86 2.55
N THR A 356 19.11 -7.96 1.69
CA THR A 356 20.11 -6.94 2.05
C THR A 356 19.57 -5.90 3.05
N ASN A 357 18.24 -5.81 3.23
CA ASN A 357 17.54 -4.78 4.02
C ASN A 357 17.82 -3.34 3.53
N ARG A 358 18.16 -3.15 2.24
CA ARG A 358 18.49 -1.84 1.64
C ARG A 358 17.42 -1.34 0.67
N ALA A 359 16.36 -2.11 0.47
CA ALA A 359 15.25 -1.73 -0.39
C ALA A 359 14.55 -0.45 0.11
N ILE A 360 14.11 0.38 -0.83
CA ILE A 360 13.28 1.56 -0.61
C ILE A 360 11.84 1.18 -0.97
N GLY A 361 10.88 1.41 -0.08
CA GLY A 361 9.50 0.98 -0.33
C GLY A 361 9.39 -0.54 -0.52
N LYS A 362 8.76 -0.97 -1.61
CA LYS A 362 8.42 -2.38 -1.86
C LYS A 362 9.13 -2.94 -3.10
N VAL A 363 9.63 -4.16 -2.97
CA VAL A 363 10.19 -4.96 -4.08
C VAL A 363 9.05 -5.71 -4.74
N VAL A 364 8.83 -5.48 -6.03
CA VAL A 364 7.68 -5.99 -6.80
C VAL A 364 8.16 -6.90 -7.93
N ILE A 365 7.42 -7.97 -8.16
CA ILE A 365 7.55 -8.90 -9.28
C ILE A 365 6.46 -8.61 -10.29
N HIS A 366 6.82 -8.16 -11.48
CA HIS A 366 5.89 -7.81 -12.56
C HIS A 366 6.62 -7.76 -13.92
N PRO A 367 6.03 -8.25 -15.00
CA PRO A 367 4.79 -9.03 -15.04
C PRO A 367 4.99 -10.48 -14.59
N ILE A 368 3.92 -11.09 -14.08
CA ILE A 368 3.78 -12.53 -13.93
C ILE A 368 3.01 -13.02 -15.16
N PRO A 369 3.47 -14.10 -15.87
CA PRO A 369 2.97 -14.53 -17.17
C PRO A 369 1.49 -14.87 -17.25
#